data_f9606f0f892a23da84a1f527ebbef3d7
#
_entry.id   f9606f0f892a23da84a1f527ebbef3d7
#
_cell.length_a   1.000
_cell.length_b   1.000
_cell.length_c   1.000
_cell.angle_alpha   90.00
_cell.angle_beta   90.00
_cell.angle_gamma   90.00
#
_symmetry.space_group_name_H-M   'P 1'
#
loop_
_entity.id
_entity.type
_entity.pdbx_description
1 polymer ?
#
loop_
_entity_poly.entity_id
_entity_poly.type
_entity_poly.pdbx_seq_one_letter_code
_entity_poly.pdbx_strand_id
1 'polypeptide(L)'
;MNRPCFLVIDREFPGSISTRKLVIETAKFNVLTAYSGKEAIEMVMKFPAVSGVVLDGGIEDISCAEVAHQIKLLQPRLPVIVIAVPGFTGCPEADYQLESFDPAKLLEILRRLKPDASAEIEKRNEDLSREKY
;
A
#
# COMPACT_ATOMS: atom_id res chain seq x y z
N MET A 1 -14.15 10.61 -10.92
CA MET A 1 -13.55 9.28 -10.74
C MET A 1 -12.57 9.29 -9.58
N ASN A 2 -12.72 8.36 -8.69
CA ASN A 2 -11.85 8.27 -7.52
C ASN A 2 -10.64 7.40 -7.84
N ARG A 3 -9.45 7.90 -7.53
CA ARG A 3 -8.23 7.09 -7.65
C ARG A 3 -8.19 6.08 -6.50
N PRO A 4 -7.67 4.88 -6.74
CA PRO A 4 -7.42 3.95 -5.65
C PRO A 4 -6.52 4.58 -4.59
N CYS A 5 -6.80 4.28 -3.34
CA CYS A 5 -6.01 4.78 -2.21
C CYS A 5 -5.40 3.58 -1.47
N PHE A 6 -4.10 3.62 -1.26
CA PHE A 6 -3.38 2.56 -0.54
C PHE A 6 -2.84 3.10 0.78
N LEU A 7 -2.94 2.28 1.81
CA LEU A 7 -2.36 2.59 3.12
C LEU A 7 -0.95 2.01 3.16
N VAL A 8 0.04 2.87 3.38
CA VAL A 8 1.43 2.45 3.53
C VAL A 8 1.80 2.53 5.01
N ILE A 9 2.21 1.40 5.58
CA ILE A 9 2.71 1.35 6.95
C ILE A 9 4.23 1.24 6.86
N ASP A 10 4.89 2.32 7.25
CA ASP A 10 6.33 2.46 7.15
C ASP A 10 6.91 2.69 8.55
N ARG A 11 8.09 2.15 8.81
CA ARG A 11 8.79 2.37 10.08
C ARG A 11 9.62 3.66 10.10
N GLU A 12 9.63 4.43 9.01
CA GLU A 12 10.30 5.71 8.95
C GLU A 12 9.59 6.73 9.85
N PHE A 13 10.33 7.72 10.32
CA PHE A 13 9.77 8.73 11.21
C PHE A 13 8.89 9.72 10.45
N PRO A 14 7.85 10.28 11.11
CA PRO A 14 7.10 11.39 10.55
C PRO A 14 8.04 12.54 10.18
N GLY A 15 7.89 13.05 8.95
CA GLY A 15 8.78 14.07 8.41
C GLY A 15 9.87 13.52 7.51
N SER A 16 10.12 12.22 7.54
CA SER A 16 10.99 11.55 6.56
C SER A 16 10.23 11.34 5.26
N ILE A 17 10.97 11.27 4.15
CA ILE A 17 10.36 10.96 2.85
C ILE A 17 10.26 9.46 2.70
N SER A 18 9.03 8.94 2.64
CA SER A 18 8.80 7.52 2.39
C SER A 18 8.98 7.22 0.91
N THR A 19 9.97 6.40 0.58
CA THR A 19 10.22 5.96 -0.80
C THR A 19 9.03 5.19 -1.35
N ARG A 20 8.40 4.36 -0.53
CA ARG A 20 7.22 3.58 -0.93
C ARG A 20 6.06 4.48 -1.29
N LYS A 21 5.81 5.49 -0.48
CA LYS A 21 4.79 6.50 -0.76
C LYS A 21 5.04 7.20 -2.08
N LEU A 22 6.30 7.65 -2.33
CA LEU A 22 6.65 8.32 -3.57
C LEU A 22 6.43 7.46 -4.80
N VAL A 23 6.79 6.19 -4.73
CA VAL A 23 6.59 5.24 -5.84
C VAL A 23 5.11 5.10 -6.17
N ILE A 24 4.28 4.94 -5.16
CA ILE A 24 2.83 4.76 -5.34
C ILE A 24 2.18 6.04 -5.87
N GLU A 25 2.55 7.20 -5.33
CA GLU A 25 2.05 8.48 -5.81
C GLU A 25 2.46 8.77 -7.25
N THR A 26 3.68 8.40 -7.62
CA THR A 26 4.17 8.56 -9.00
C THR A 26 3.32 7.75 -9.98
N ALA A 27 2.79 6.61 -9.56
CA ALA A 27 1.88 5.79 -10.35
C ALA A 27 0.44 6.33 -10.37
N LYS A 28 0.20 7.52 -9.80
CA LYS A 28 -1.09 8.21 -9.77
C LYS A 28 -2.12 7.58 -8.85
N PHE A 29 -1.68 6.83 -7.85
CA PHE A 29 -2.55 6.35 -6.77
C PHE A 29 -2.46 7.32 -5.58
N ASN A 30 -3.52 7.37 -4.79
CA ASN A 30 -3.50 8.11 -3.53
C ASN A 30 -2.86 7.26 -2.45
N VAL A 31 -2.24 7.91 -1.46
CA VAL A 31 -1.56 7.22 -0.37
C VAL A 31 -1.95 7.84 0.97
N LEU A 32 -2.27 6.98 1.93
CA LEU A 32 -2.32 7.32 3.34
C LEU A 32 -1.11 6.66 3.99
N THR A 33 -0.50 7.29 4.97
CA THR A 33 0.70 6.77 5.62
C THR A 33 0.47 6.58 7.11
N ALA A 34 0.91 5.44 7.63
CA ALA A 34 0.97 5.16 9.06
C ALA A 34 2.41 4.79 9.41
N TYR A 35 2.84 5.11 10.62
CA TYR A 35 4.22 4.89 11.07
C TYR A 35 4.34 3.85 12.17
N SER A 36 3.24 3.19 12.50
CA SER A 36 3.20 2.10 13.47
C SER A 36 2.06 1.15 13.15
N GLY A 37 2.12 -0.04 13.72
CA GLY A 37 1.05 -1.03 13.54
C GLY A 37 -0.25 -0.56 14.17
N LYS A 38 -0.19 0.08 15.33
CA LYS A 38 -1.36 0.63 16.00
C LYS A 38 -2.03 1.70 15.14
N GLU A 39 -1.24 2.63 14.61
CA GLU A 39 -1.76 3.68 13.73
C GLU A 39 -2.39 3.09 12.47
N ALA A 40 -1.79 2.03 11.92
CA ALA A 40 -2.31 1.34 10.74
C ALA A 40 -3.72 0.79 10.99
N ILE A 41 -3.93 0.14 12.12
CA ILE A 41 -5.23 -0.42 12.49
C ILE A 41 -6.26 0.72 12.62
N GLU A 42 -5.88 1.81 13.29
CA GLU A 42 -6.74 2.98 13.43
C GLU A 42 -7.11 3.59 12.07
N MET A 43 -6.15 3.65 11.15
CA MET A 43 -6.37 4.19 9.81
C MET A 43 -7.36 3.35 9.00
N VAL A 44 -7.29 2.02 9.10
CA VAL A 44 -8.24 1.14 8.42
C VAL A 44 -9.65 1.34 8.98
N MET A 45 -9.77 1.58 10.28
CA MET A 45 -11.06 1.87 10.90
C MET A 45 -11.63 3.21 10.42
N LYS A 46 -10.79 4.23 10.28
CA LYS A 46 -11.21 5.58 9.85
C LYS A 46 -11.46 5.68 8.36
N PHE A 47 -10.71 4.93 7.57
CA PHE A 47 -10.76 5.01 6.10
C PHE A 47 -11.00 3.62 5.50
N PRO A 48 -12.23 3.09 5.68
CA PRO A 48 -12.53 1.72 5.22
C PRO A 48 -12.53 1.56 3.70
N ALA A 49 -12.50 2.65 2.95
CA ALA A 49 -12.49 2.61 1.48
C ALA A 49 -11.10 2.44 0.86
N VAL A 50 -10.04 2.24 1.67
CA VAL A 50 -8.72 1.98 1.10
C VAL A 50 -8.74 0.70 0.28
N SER A 51 -7.94 0.70 -0.79
CA SER A 51 -7.94 -0.38 -1.78
C SER A 51 -6.94 -1.49 -1.47
N GLY A 52 -5.99 -1.23 -0.60
CA GLY A 52 -4.99 -2.20 -0.19
C GLY A 52 -4.05 -1.61 0.84
N VAL A 53 -3.24 -2.47 1.44
CA VAL A 53 -2.30 -2.12 2.50
C VAL A 53 -0.91 -2.60 2.10
N VAL A 54 0.09 -1.71 2.20
CA VAL A 54 1.50 -2.04 2.00
C VAL A 54 2.17 -1.96 3.36
N LEU A 55 2.58 -3.09 3.90
CA LEU A 55 3.04 -3.25 5.28
C LEU A 55 4.53 -3.56 5.33
N ASP A 56 5.29 -2.72 6.06
CA ASP A 56 6.70 -3.01 6.34
C ASP A 56 6.80 -4.17 7.32
N GLY A 57 7.54 -5.21 6.97
CA GLY A 57 7.73 -6.39 7.81
C GLY A 57 8.56 -6.13 9.06
N GLY A 58 9.18 -4.97 9.20
CA GLY A 58 10.04 -4.60 10.32
C GLY A 58 9.44 -3.60 11.30
N ILE A 59 8.12 -3.38 11.28
CA ILE A 59 7.49 -2.51 12.29
C ILE A 59 7.69 -3.12 13.68
N GLU A 60 7.87 -2.27 14.69
CA GLU A 60 8.35 -2.71 16.00
C GLU A 60 7.31 -2.74 17.11
N ASP A 61 6.28 -1.92 17.05
CA ASP A 61 5.29 -1.83 18.14
C ASP A 61 4.38 -3.06 18.21
N ILE A 62 3.95 -3.56 17.07
CA ILE A 62 3.12 -4.77 16.94
C ILE A 62 3.73 -5.57 15.79
N SER A 63 3.78 -6.90 15.89
CA SER A 63 4.31 -7.70 14.78
C SER A 63 3.49 -7.51 13.52
N CYS A 64 4.12 -7.61 12.35
CA CYS A 64 3.38 -7.47 11.08
C CYS A 64 2.31 -8.55 10.92
N ALA A 65 2.55 -9.75 11.46
CA ALA A 65 1.55 -10.81 11.46
C ALA A 65 0.29 -10.42 12.25
N GLU A 66 0.47 -9.77 13.40
CA GLU A 66 -0.65 -9.31 14.21
C GLU A 66 -1.38 -8.15 13.55
N VAL A 67 -0.65 -7.22 12.94
CA VAL A 67 -1.27 -6.11 12.20
C VAL A 67 -2.13 -6.65 11.05
N ALA A 68 -1.59 -7.56 10.26
CA ALA A 68 -2.34 -8.18 9.16
C ALA A 68 -3.58 -8.91 9.66
N HIS A 69 -3.45 -9.64 10.78
CA HIS A 69 -4.57 -10.33 11.39
C HIS A 69 -5.69 -9.36 11.80
N GLN A 70 -5.34 -8.28 12.50
CA GLN A 70 -6.32 -7.27 12.92
C GLN A 70 -6.98 -6.59 11.73
N ILE A 71 -6.22 -6.26 10.70
CA ILE A 71 -6.75 -5.66 9.48
C ILE A 71 -7.74 -6.62 8.80
N LYS A 72 -7.40 -7.91 8.72
CA LYS A 72 -8.30 -8.91 8.12
C LYS A 72 -9.57 -9.14 8.93
N LEU A 73 -9.50 -8.97 10.25
CA LEU A 73 -10.71 -9.01 11.07
C LEU A 73 -11.64 -7.84 10.77
N LEU A 74 -11.07 -6.65 10.53
CA LEU A 74 -11.85 -5.46 10.19
C LEU A 74 -12.37 -5.51 8.77
N GLN A 75 -11.55 -5.93 7.84
CA GLN A 75 -11.88 -6.00 6.41
C GLN A 75 -11.27 -7.26 5.78
N PRO A 76 -12.00 -8.38 5.79
CA PRO A 76 -11.47 -9.67 5.29
C PRO A 76 -11.01 -9.67 3.85
N ARG A 77 -11.56 -8.79 3.02
CA ARG A 77 -11.24 -8.73 1.58
C ARG A 77 -10.16 -7.70 1.24
N LEU A 78 -9.69 -6.94 2.22
CA LEU A 78 -8.68 -5.91 1.96
C LEU A 78 -7.32 -6.59 1.69
N PRO A 79 -6.72 -6.38 0.50
CA PRO A 79 -5.43 -6.99 0.19
C PRO A 79 -4.32 -6.41 1.05
N VAL A 80 -3.46 -7.29 1.58
CA VAL A 80 -2.30 -6.92 2.39
C VAL A 80 -1.04 -7.40 1.68
N ILE A 81 -0.13 -6.48 1.40
CA ILE A 81 1.16 -6.73 0.77
C ILE A 81 2.23 -6.48 1.82
N VAL A 82 3.03 -7.48 2.14
CA VAL A 82 4.13 -7.34 3.10
C VAL A 82 5.45 -7.22 2.34
N ILE A 83 6.29 -6.27 2.76
CA ILE A 83 7.66 -6.15 2.27
C ILE A 83 8.58 -6.70 3.35
N ALA A 84 9.21 -7.82 3.08
CA ALA A 84 10.10 -8.49 4.02
C ALA A 84 11.36 -7.65 4.28
N VAL A 85 11.90 -7.78 5.48
CA VAL A 85 13.15 -7.13 5.91
C VAL A 85 14.02 -8.19 6.55
N PRO A 86 15.33 -7.93 6.77
CA PRO A 86 16.18 -8.88 7.50
C PRO A 86 15.57 -9.24 8.85
N GLY A 87 15.52 -10.52 9.18
CA GLY A 87 14.88 -11.00 10.40
C GLY A 87 13.38 -11.22 10.34
N PHE A 88 12.77 -11.02 9.18
CA PHE A 88 11.35 -11.23 8.99
C PHE A 88 10.96 -12.69 9.23
N THR A 89 9.95 -12.91 10.07
CA THR A 89 9.55 -14.26 10.51
C THR A 89 8.29 -14.80 9.82
N GLY A 90 7.67 -13.99 8.96
CA GLY A 90 6.49 -14.40 8.20
C GLY A 90 5.25 -13.60 8.55
N CYS A 91 4.31 -13.61 7.63
CA CYS A 91 3.02 -12.96 7.79
C CYS A 91 1.97 -13.79 7.08
N PRO A 92 1.41 -14.83 7.76
CA PRO A 92 0.53 -15.81 7.12
C PRO A 92 -0.71 -15.24 6.44
N GLU A 93 -1.25 -14.15 6.96
CA GLU A 93 -2.46 -13.54 6.43
C GLU A 93 -2.22 -12.49 5.35
N ALA A 94 -0.97 -12.24 4.99
CA ALA A 94 -0.67 -11.36 3.85
C ALA A 94 -1.04 -12.07 2.54
N ASP A 95 -1.61 -11.30 1.62
CA ASP A 95 -1.98 -11.82 0.31
C ASP A 95 -0.78 -11.89 -0.63
N TYR A 96 0.19 -11.00 -0.43
CA TYR A 96 1.42 -10.92 -1.22
C TYR A 96 2.60 -10.65 -0.30
N GLN A 97 3.74 -11.24 -0.64
CA GLN A 97 4.99 -10.98 0.06
C GLN A 97 6.09 -10.66 -0.94
N LEU A 98 6.75 -9.51 -0.74
CA LEU A 98 7.94 -9.15 -1.48
C LEU A 98 9.15 -9.40 -0.60
N GLU A 99 10.19 -10.04 -1.16
CA GLU A 99 11.41 -10.37 -0.42
C GLU A 99 12.20 -9.13 -0.01
N SER A 100 12.04 -8.04 -0.77
CA SER A 100 12.61 -6.74 -0.49
C SER A 100 11.81 -5.68 -1.20
N PHE A 101 12.08 -4.41 -0.93
CA PHE A 101 11.39 -3.34 -1.63
C PHE A 101 11.86 -3.26 -3.09
N ASP A 102 10.97 -3.65 -3.99
CA ASP A 102 11.16 -3.58 -5.44
C ASP A 102 10.01 -2.74 -6.01
N PRO A 103 10.28 -1.49 -6.43
CA PRO A 103 9.21 -0.61 -6.92
C PRO A 103 8.42 -1.19 -8.09
N ALA A 104 9.08 -1.83 -9.04
CA ALA A 104 8.42 -2.40 -10.21
C ALA A 104 7.46 -3.52 -9.83
N LYS A 105 7.89 -4.42 -8.95
CA LYS A 105 7.04 -5.52 -8.46
C LYS A 105 5.88 -5.02 -7.63
N LEU A 106 6.12 -4.02 -6.78
CA LEU A 106 5.06 -3.42 -5.98
C LEU A 106 3.99 -2.81 -6.89
N LEU A 107 4.37 -2.01 -7.87
CA LEU A 107 3.43 -1.39 -8.80
C LEU A 107 2.67 -2.42 -9.63
N GLU A 108 3.33 -3.50 -10.03
CA GLU A 108 2.68 -4.59 -10.75
C GLU A 108 1.53 -5.18 -9.91
N ILE A 109 1.79 -5.45 -8.63
CA ILE A 109 0.77 -5.97 -7.72
C ILE A 109 -0.40 -4.98 -7.57
N LEU A 110 -0.08 -3.70 -7.32
CA LEU A 110 -1.13 -2.68 -7.14
C LEU A 110 -2.01 -2.54 -8.38
N ARG A 111 -1.43 -2.61 -9.56
CA ARG A 111 -2.16 -2.56 -10.82
C ARG A 111 -3.04 -3.79 -11.04
N ARG A 112 -2.60 -4.96 -10.60
CA ARG A 112 -3.42 -6.18 -10.64
C ARG A 112 -4.64 -6.07 -9.72
N LEU A 113 -4.49 -5.40 -8.57
CA LEU A 113 -5.58 -5.21 -7.63
C LEU A 113 -6.63 -4.24 -8.17
N LYS A 114 -6.23 -3.27 -9.00
CA LYS A 114 -7.11 -2.24 -9.56
C LYS A 114 -6.81 -2.00 -11.05
N PRO A 115 -6.90 -3.05 -11.90
CA PRO A 115 -6.50 -2.92 -13.30
C PRO A 115 -7.33 -1.89 -14.08
N ASP A 116 -8.64 -1.84 -13.86
CA ASP A 116 -9.53 -0.91 -14.57
C ASP A 116 -9.21 0.54 -14.23
N ALA A 117 -8.98 0.83 -12.96
CA ALA A 117 -8.60 2.17 -12.51
C ALA A 117 -7.25 2.59 -13.09
N SER A 118 -6.28 1.68 -13.15
CA SER A 118 -4.97 1.95 -13.74
C SER A 118 -5.09 2.27 -15.23
N ALA A 119 -5.89 1.50 -15.96
CA ALA A 119 -6.13 1.73 -17.39
C ALA A 119 -6.79 3.08 -17.63
N GLU A 120 -7.77 3.47 -16.82
CA GLU A 120 -8.41 4.77 -16.90
C GLU A 120 -7.46 5.93 -16.65
N ILE A 121 -6.55 5.78 -15.67
CA ILE A 121 -5.55 6.81 -15.38
C ILE A 121 -4.60 6.98 -16.55
N GLU A 122 -4.11 5.90 -17.15
CA GLU A 122 -3.22 5.94 -18.28
C GLU A 122 -3.89 6.58 -19.49
N LYS A 123 -5.13 6.21 -19.77
CA LYS A 123 -5.91 6.78 -20.87
C LYS A 123 -6.13 8.28 -20.69
N ARG A 124 -6.47 8.72 -19.48
CA ARG A 124 -6.65 10.13 -19.18
C ARG A 124 -5.37 10.92 -19.41
N ASN A 125 -4.23 10.38 -19.01
CA ASN A 125 -2.93 11.03 -19.21
C ASN A 125 -2.62 11.18 -20.71
N GLU A 126 -2.91 10.17 -21.52
CA GLU A 126 -2.74 10.24 -22.97
C GLU A 126 -3.64 11.29 -23.59
N ASP A 127 -4.91 11.32 -23.19
CA ASP A 127 -5.87 12.28 -23.70
C ASP A 127 -5.45 13.71 -23.37
N LEU A 128 -4.99 13.97 -22.15
CA LEU A 128 -4.49 15.28 -21.75
C LEU A 128 -3.25 15.68 -22.54
N SER A 129 -2.36 14.75 -22.85
CA SER A 129 -1.17 15.01 -23.67
C SER A 129 -1.55 15.38 -25.10
N ARG A 130 -2.58 14.74 -25.66
CA ARG A 130 -3.08 15.04 -27.02
C ARG A 130 -3.72 16.41 -27.09
N GLU A 131 -4.47 16.81 -26.07
CA GLU A 131 -5.15 18.10 -26.04
C GLU A 131 -4.21 19.30 -26.02
N LYS A 132 -2.97 19.13 -25.65
CA LYS A 132 -1.96 20.19 -25.63
C LYS A 132 -1.43 20.53 -27.01
N TYR A 133 -1.70 19.74 -27.99
CA TYR A 133 -1.19 19.87 -29.34
C TYR A 133 -2.34 19.87 -30.34
#